data_b0132d5d4f8caeade1f64366e4d7ccbe
#
_entry.id   b0132d5d4f8caeade1f64366e4d7ccbe
#
_cell.length_a   1.000
_cell.length_b   1.000
_cell.length_c   1.000
_cell.angle_alpha   90.00
_cell.angle_beta   90.00
_cell.angle_gamma   90.00
#
_symmetry.space_group_name_H-M   'P 1'
#
loop_
_entity.id
_entity.type
_entity.pdbx_description
1 polymer ?
#
loop_
_entity_poly.entity_id
_entity_poly.type
_entity_poly.pdbx_seq_one_letter_code
_entity_poly.pdbx_strand_id
1 'polypeptide(L)'
;MHVMFAKETKMPAPTSPTLFGRLHRLIGRPALVASLVAAGLAAFAPAASAQTAVRFTLDWRFEGPAALFLMAQEKGYFKAEGLDVTIDTGNGSREAIPRVASGTYDVGFGDVNSLIRFRDENPSVDLKAVMMVYDKPPFSIVGRKSRGVTADVKSLEGKKFGAPAADAAFAQWPIFKTVNKLDDSKMRLENVGFPVREPMLASGEVDAVFGFANSSFINLKSRGVPVDDIVVMLMADYGVELYGNVIMVSPKFMAEKPEAVRGLLRAITKSVKETVANPDLGAQLVIKRNDVAKVEVELERLKMTLEQNVMTPWVKANGFGGIDKARWERAVEQIGLTFTFKDKAKAGDAFVDTFLPASAERVF
;
A
#
# COMPACT_ATOMS: atom_id res chain seq x y z
N MET A 1 30.45 11.16 -56.73
CA MET A 1 31.11 12.03 -57.73
C MET A 1 31.51 13.28 -56.97
N HIS A 2 32.88 13.53 -56.95
CA HIS A 2 33.61 14.70 -56.39
C HIS A 2 33.55 14.89 -54.86
N VAL A 3 34.45 14.45 -54.09
CA VAL A 3 35.88 14.70 -53.74
C VAL A 3 36.28 16.17 -53.92
N MET A 4 36.59 16.85 -52.83
CA MET A 4 37.72 17.78 -52.81
C MET A 4 38.31 17.97 -51.40
N PHE A 5 39.61 17.80 -51.42
CA PHE A 5 40.66 17.84 -50.41
C PHE A 5 41.10 19.26 -49.99
N ALA A 6 41.73 19.29 -48.80
CA ALA A 6 42.97 20.04 -48.44
C ALA A 6 42.79 21.47 -47.93
N LYS A 7 43.43 21.88 -46.86
CA LYS A 7 44.87 22.05 -46.76
C LYS A 7 45.31 22.36 -45.34
N GLU A 8 46.34 21.65 -44.93
CA GLU A 8 47.19 22.02 -43.79
C GLU A 8 47.95 23.32 -44.06
N THR A 9 48.24 24.08 -43.00
CA THR A 9 49.34 25.06 -43.02
C THR A 9 50.08 25.04 -41.67
N LYS A 10 51.38 24.75 -41.81
CA LYS A 10 52.40 24.69 -40.76
C LYS A 10 52.91 26.11 -40.37
N MET A 11 53.17 26.26 -39.08
CA MET A 11 54.24 26.90 -38.33
C MET A 11 54.91 28.21 -38.87
N PRO A 12 55.49 29.09 -38.02
CA PRO A 12 56.73 28.80 -37.25
C PRO A 12 56.77 29.41 -35.82
N ALA A 13 57.72 28.90 -35.03
CA ALA A 13 58.15 29.45 -33.74
C ALA A 13 59.22 30.58 -33.96
N PRO A 14 59.38 31.44 -32.93
CA PRO A 14 60.73 31.93 -32.68
C PRO A 14 61.16 31.92 -31.20
N THR A 15 62.32 31.36 -30.98
CA THR A 15 63.55 31.73 -30.24
C THR A 15 63.43 32.65 -29.01
N SER A 16 64.02 32.16 -27.92
CA SER A 16 64.48 32.88 -26.73
C SER A 16 65.49 33.96 -26.98
N PRO A 17 65.73 34.91 -26.03
CA PRO A 17 66.87 34.68 -25.13
C PRO A 17 66.69 35.11 -23.65
N THR A 18 67.47 34.45 -22.84
CA THR A 18 67.91 34.70 -21.47
C THR A 18 68.08 36.12 -21.00
N LEU A 19 67.67 36.41 -19.74
CA LEU A 19 68.55 37.21 -18.82
C LEU A 19 68.20 36.87 -17.32
N PHE A 20 69.30 36.70 -16.60
CA PHE A 20 69.46 36.44 -15.19
C PHE A 20 68.75 37.46 -14.26
N GLY A 21 68.17 36.96 -13.11
CA GLY A 21 67.85 37.83 -12.01
C GLY A 21 67.45 36.98 -10.76
N ARG A 22 68.48 36.66 -9.97
CA ARG A 22 68.28 36.06 -8.62
C ARG A 22 67.48 37.01 -7.76
N LEU A 23 66.36 36.50 -7.13
CA LEU A 23 65.92 36.95 -5.83
C LEU A 23 65.45 35.78 -5.00
N HIS A 24 66.30 35.34 -4.10
CA HIS A 24 65.96 34.44 -3.00
C HIS A 24 65.25 35.27 -1.94
N ARG A 25 64.16 34.74 -1.42
CA ARG A 25 63.78 34.64 -0.02
C ARG A 25 62.29 34.94 0.29
N LEU A 26 61.76 34.04 1.10
CA LEU A 26 60.62 34.24 2.03
C LEU A 26 59.20 34.12 1.44
N ILE A 27 58.80 32.89 1.08
CA ILE A 27 57.44 32.52 1.30
C ILE A 27 57.47 31.12 1.95
N GLY A 28 57.60 31.11 3.25
CA GLY A 28 57.56 29.91 4.07
C GLY A 28 56.31 29.89 4.90
N ARG A 29 55.73 28.75 4.97
CA ARG A 29 54.96 28.21 6.11
C ARG A 29 53.44 28.50 6.35
N PRO A 30 52.69 29.44 5.76
CA PRO A 30 51.27 29.39 6.00
C PRO A 30 50.48 28.48 5.06
N ALA A 31 51.01 28.07 3.89
CA ALA A 31 50.30 27.26 2.92
C ALA A 31 50.11 25.79 3.33
N LEU A 32 51.07 25.24 4.12
CA LEU A 32 50.99 23.83 4.58
C LEU A 32 49.97 23.63 5.68
N VAL A 33 49.76 24.62 6.54
CA VAL A 33 48.79 24.54 7.65
C VAL A 33 47.36 24.70 7.13
N ALA A 34 47.14 25.57 6.13
CA ALA A 34 45.84 25.74 5.49
C ALA A 34 45.36 24.48 4.74
N SER A 35 46.31 23.75 4.12
CA SER A 35 46.01 22.49 3.40
C SER A 35 45.65 21.33 4.36
N LEU A 36 46.24 21.28 5.56
CA LEU A 36 45.95 20.27 6.58
C LEU A 36 44.58 20.53 7.26
N VAL A 37 44.19 21.79 7.45
CA VAL A 37 42.89 22.14 8.01
C VAL A 37 41.76 21.88 6.99
N ALA A 38 41.96 22.13 5.71
CA ALA A 38 40.99 21.81 4.65
C ALA A 38 40.84 20.31 4.43
N ALA A 39 41.89 19.50 4.57
CA ALA A 39 41.84 18.05 4.52
C ALA A 39 41.14 17.43 5.74
N GLY A 40 41.29 18.05 6.92
CA GLY A 40 40.59 17.63 8.17
C GLY A 40 39.10 17.90 8.13
N LEU A 41 38.63 18.99 7.53
CA LEU A 41 37.22 19.32 7.38
C LEU A 41 36.50 18.47 6.32
N ALA A 42 37.21 18.01 5.27
CA ALA A 42 36.66 17.10 4.27
C ALA A 42 36.42 15.65 4.84
N ALA A 43 37.18 15.25 5.87
CA ALA A 43 37.05 13.93 6.49
C ALA A 43 35.83 13.78 7.42
N PHE A 44 35.16 14.91 7.79
CA PHE A 44 33.94 14.94 8.59
C PHE A 44 32.68 15.27 7.79
N ALA A 45 32.73 15.32 6.45
CA ALA A 45 31.52 15.35 5.67
C ALA A 45 30.77 14.02 5.93
N PRO A 46 29.56 14.04 6.50
CA PRO A 46 28.79 12.81 6.65
C PRO A 46 28.66 12.22 5.25
N ALA A 47 29.16 11.00 5.09
CA ALA A 47 28.94 10.27 3.84
C ALA A 47 27.44 10.28 3.61
N ALA A 48 26.96 10.92 2.55
CA ALA A 48 25.55 10.87 2.17
C ALA A 48 25.24 9.38 1.94
N SER A 49 24.70 8.73 2.97
CA SER A 49 24.29 7.33 2.85
C SER A 49 23.29 7.26 1.73
N ALA A 50 23.61 6.46 0.69
CA ALA A 50 22.68 6.23 -0.39
C ALA A 50 21.36 5.71 0.18
N GLN A 51 20.25 6.35 -0.20
CA GLN A 51 18.93 5.92 0.28
C GLN A 51 18.66 4.48 -0.16
N THR A 52 18.03 3.71 0.71
CA THR A 52 17.59 2.36 0.34
C THR A 52 16.36 2.47 -0.56
N ALA A 53 16.50 2.02 -1.81
CA ALA A 53 15.37 1.94 -2.73
C ALA A 53 14.38 0.89 -2.26
N VAL A 54 13.08 1.23 -2.29
CA VAL A 54 11.97 0.36 -1.88
C VAL A 54 10.87 0.42 -2.93
N ARG A 55 10.53 -0.72 -3.51
CA ARG A 55 9.39 -0.86 -4.43
C ARG A 55 8.18 -1.30 -3.63
N PHE A 56 7.15 -0.46 -3.59
CA PHE A 56 5.94 -0.69 -2.84
C PHE A 56 4.74 -0.80 -3.79
N THR A 57 4.05 -1.94 -3.80
CA THR A 57 2.79 -2.13 -4.55
C THR A 57 1.59 -1.97 -3.64
N LEU A 58 0.63 -1.17 -4.06
CA LEU A 58 -0.71 -1.18 -3.51
C LEU A 58 -1.50 -2.38 -4.09
N ASP A 59 -2.60 -2.71 -3.47
CA ASP A 59 -3.56 -3.67 -4.02
C ASP A 59 -4.63 -3.01 -4.90
N TRP A 60 -4.62 -1.67 -4.96
CA TRP A 60 -5.61 -0.90 -5.69
C TRP A 60 -5.03 0.34 -6.36
N ARG A 61 -5.89 1.09 -7.02
CA ARG A 61 -5.57 2.34 -7.71
C ARG A 61 -5.24 3.45 -6.71
N PHE A 62 -4.74 4.57 -7.24
CA PHE A 62 -4.66 5.80 -6.47
C PHE A 62 -6.07 6.38 -6.29
N GLU A 63 -6.74 5.95 -5.25
CA GLU A 63 -7.99 6.45 -4.72
C GLU A 63 -7.76 6.92 -3.27
N GLY A 64 -8.76 7.50 -2.61
CA GLY A 64 -8.64 8.10 -1.27
C GLY A 64 -7.72 7.37 -0.29
N PRO A 65 -7.87 6.05 -0.10
CA PRO A 65 -7.03 5.30 0.83
C PRO A 65 -5.53 5.32 0.53
N ALA A 66 -5.11 5.57 -0.72
CA ALA A 66 -3.69 5.69 -1.06
C ALA A 66 -3.00 6.88 -0.36
N ALA A 67 -3.77 7.86 0.09
CA ALA A 67 -3.28 8.99 0.87
C ALA A 67 -2.49 8.57 2.12
N LEU A 68 -2.84 7.43 2.73
CA LEU A 68 -2.14 6.85 3.88
C LEU A 68 -0.63 6.64 3.62
N PHE A 69 -0.24 6.50 2.37
CA PHE A 69 1.14 6.26 1.94
C PHE A 69 1.72 7.45 1.16
N LEU A 70 0.90 8.11 0.34
CA LEU A 70 1.32 9.28 -0.45
C LEU A 70 1.71 10.47 0.44
N MET A 71 1.09 10.61 1.62
CA MET A 71 1.45 11.62 2.61
C MET A 71 2.90 11.46 3.08
N ALA A 72 3.39 10.21 3.24
CA ALA A 72 4.78 9.97 3.61
C ALA A 72 5.77 10.41 2.52
N GLN A 73 5.43 10.27 1.23
CA GLN A 73 6.24 10.79 0.13
C GLN A 73 6.25 12.33 0.13
N GLU A 74 5.07 12.96 0.20
CA GLU A 74 4.93 14.42 0.15
C GLU A 74 5.63 15.11 1.31
N LYS A 75 5.48 14.57 2.52
CA LYS A 75 6.09 15.12 3.74
C LYS A 75 7.56 14.73 3.92
N GLY A 76 8.11 13.90 3.02
CA GLY A 76 9.49 13.43 3.11
C GLY A 76 9.77 12.46 4.24
N TYR A 77 8.75 11.81 4.83
CA TYR A 77 8.94 10.89 5.95
C TYR A 77 9.76 9.66 5.56
N PHE A 78 9.57 9.13 4.35
CA PHE A 78 10.43 8.05 3.84
C PHE A 78 11.89 8.50 3.70
N LYS A 79 12.12 9.69 3.15
CA LYS A 79 13.48 10.24 2.99
C LYS A 79 14.17 10.46 4.33
N ALA A 80 13.43 10.91 5.34
CA ALA A 80 13.95 11.10 6.70
C ALA A 80 14.41 9.78 7.35
N GLU A 81 13.84 8.65 6.91
CA GLU A 81 14.25 7.30 7.33
C GLU A 81 15.30 6.67 6.38
N GLY A 82 15.88 7.45 5.47
CA GLY A 82 16.88 6.98 4.51
C GLY A 82 16.32 6.08 3.41
N LEU A 83 15.03 6.22 3.07
CA LEU A 83 14.33 5.42 2.08
C LEU A 83 13.96 6.22 0.85
N ASP A 84 14.15 5.61 -0.33
CA ASP A 84 13.61 6.08 -1.61
C ASP A 84 12.49 5.12 -2.04
N VAL A 85 11.24 5.49 -1.76
CA VAL A 85 10.07 4.63 -1.94
C VAL A 85 9.34 4.98 -3.22
N THR A 86 9.24 4.01 -4.14
CA THR A 86 8.35 4.09 -5.30
C THR A 86 7.06 3.34 -4.98
N ILE A 87 5.91 4.01 -5.17
CA ILE A 87 4.59 3.43 -4.90
C ILE A 87 3.86 3.21 -6.22
N ASP A 88 3.46 1.97 -6.48
CA ASP A 88 2.71 1.56 -7.67
C ASP A 88 1.33 1.02 -7.31
N THR A 89 0.41 1.10 -8.26
CA THR A 89 -0.94 0.57 -8.14
C THR A 89 -1.01 -0.95 -8.34
N GLY A 90 -2.11 -1.57 -7.91
CA GLY A 90 -2.42 -2.98 -8.14
C GLY A 90 -3.84 -3.22 -8.64
N ASN A 91 -4.18 -4.48 -8.87
CA ASN A 91 -5.49 -4.95 -9.32
C ASN A 91 -6.02 -6.05 -8.39
N GLY A 92 -6.15 -5.73 -7.12
CA GLY A 92 -6.63 -6.62 -6.07
C GLY A 92 -5.54 -7.27 -5.23
N SER A 93 -5.86 -7.56 -3.97
CA SER A 93 -4.91 -8.11 -3.00
C SER A 93 -4.33 -9.44 -3.44
N ARG A 94 -5.12 -10.31 -4.10
CA ARG A 94 -4.66 -11.61 -4.59
C ARG A 94 -3.65 -11.50 -5.75
N GLU A 95 -3.52 -10.34 -6.38
CA GLU A 95 -2.45 -10.04 -7.34
C GLU A 95 -1.23 -9.41 -6.64
N ALA A 96 -1.43 -8.53 -5.67
CA ALA A 96 -0.35 -7.86 -4.96
C ALA A 96 0.52 -8.85 -4.16
N ILE A 97 -0.07 -9.86 -3.52
CA ILE A 97 0.64 -10.85 -2.70
C ILE A 97 1.73 -11.60 -3.48
N PRO A 98 1.47 -12.24 -4.64
CA PRO A 98 2.50 -12.91 -5.43
C PRO A 98 3.61 -11.98 -5.92
N ARG A 99 3.32 -10.70 -6.19
CA ARG A 99 4.32 -9.70 -6.59
C ARG A 99 5.36 -9.47 -5.49
N VAL A 100 4.93 -9.43 -4.22
CA VAL A 100 5.84 -9.30 -3.07
C VAL A 100 6.54 -10.62 -2.80
N ALA A 101 5.83 -11.74 -2.87
CA ALA A 101 6.38 -13.07 -2.67
C ALA A 101 7.52 -13.41 -3.64
N SER A 102 7.40 -12.99 -4.90
CA SER A 102 8.43 -13.17 -5.93
C SER A 102 9.62 -12.20 -5.81
N GLY A 103 9.52 -11.18 -4.96
CA GLY A 103 10.53 -10.11 -4.85
C GLY A 103 10.47 -9.09 -5.99
N THR A 104 9.43 -9.10 -6.84
CA THR A 104 9.17 -8.03 -7.81
C THR A 104 8.93 -6.70 -7.09
N TYR A 105 8.30 -6.76 -5.92
CA TYR A 105 8.16 -5.66 -4.98
C TYR A 105 8.74 -6.07 -3.62
N ASP A 106 9.31 -5.09 -2.93
CA ASP A 106 9.91 -5.29 -1.61
C ASP A 106 8.82 -5.25 -0.52
N VAL A 107 7.79 -4.43 -0.75
CA VAL A 107 6.68 -4.16 0.16
C VAL A 107 5.36 -4.21 -0.61
N GLY A 108 4.30 -4.66 0.05
CA GLY A 108 2.95 -4.62 -0.49
C GLY A 108 1.91 -4.21 0.55
N PHE A 109 0.80 -3.69 0.04
CA PHE A 109 -0.41 -3.46 0.81
C PHE A 109 -1.51 -4.38 0.27
N GLY A 110 -2.16 -5.15 1.13
CA GLY A 110 -3.19 -6.09 0.70
C GLY A 110 -3.82 -6.87 1.86
N ASP A 111 -4.85 -7.67 1.54
CA ASP A 111 -5.65 -8.45 2.47
C ASP A 111 -4.85 -9.54 3.18
N VAL A 112 -4.85 -9.50 4.51
CA VAL A 112 -4.14 -10.48 5.33
C VAL A 112 -4.73 -11.88 5.26
N ASN A 113 -6.03 -12.01 5.05
CA ASN A 113 -6.69 -13.32 4.99
C ASN A 113 -6.31 -14.08 3.70
N SER A 114 -6.13 -13.34 2.60
CA SER A 114 -5.56 -13.88 1.36
C SER A 114 -4.08 -14.22 1.53
N LEU A 115 -3.32 -13.42 2.29
CA LEU A 115 -1.93 -13.72 2.64
C LEU A 115 -1.82 -15.02 3.46
N ILE A 116 -2.68 -15.22 4.46
CA ILE A 116 -2.71 -16.45 5.28
C ILE A 116 -2.90 -17.68 4.40
N ARG A 117 -3.88 -17.66 3.48
CA ARG A 117 -4.11 -18.77 2.53
C ARG A 117 -2.93 -18.96 1.58
N PHE A 118 -2.39 -17.88 1.03
CA PHE A 118 -1.24 -17.93 0.14
C PHE A 118 -0.02 -18.58 0.81
N ARG A 119 0.25 -18.27 2.07
CA ARG A 119 1.35 -18.86 2.85
C ARG A 119 1.18 -20.37 3.04
N ASP A 120 -0.03 -20.83 3.32
CA ASP A 120 -0.33 -22.25 3.46
C ASP A 120 -0.19 -23.03 2.13
N GLU A 121 -0.63 -22.40 1.03
CA GLU A 121 -0.50 -22.96 -0.32
C GLU A 121 0.96 -22.98 -0.80
N ASN A 122 1.80 -22.05 -0.33
CA ASN A 122 3.20 -21.84 -0.74
C ASN A 122 4.16 -21.93 0.47
N PRO A 123 4.35 -23.11 1.08
CA PRO A 123 5.06 -23.26 2.35
C PRO A 123 6.55 -22.90 2.32
N SER A 124 7.15 -22.80 1.14
CA SER A 124 8.53 -22.32 0.97
C SER A 124 8.68 -20.80 1.00
N VAL A 125 7.57 -20.05 0.93
CA VAL A 125 7.57 -18.58 0.90
C VAL A 125 7.14 -18.06 2.27
N ASP A 126 8.08 -17.47 3.04
CA ASP A 126 7.80 -16.92 4.36
C ASP A 126 7.46 -15.41 4.28
N LEU A 127 6.47 -15.06 3.47
CA LEU A 127 5.95 -13.70 3.38
C LEU A 127 5.19 -13.32 4.66
N LYS A 128 5.54 -12.21 5.31
CA LYS A 128 4.94 -11.76 6.57
C LYS A 128 4.23 -10.41 6.42
N ALA A 129 3.13 -10.28 7.16
CA ALA A 129 2.54 -9.00 7.48
C ALA A 129 3.27 -8.38 8.68
N VAL A 130 3.55 -7.08 8.63
CA VAL A 130 4.36 -6.38 9.64
C VAL A 130 3.63 -5.17 10.25
N MET A 131 2.47 -4.79 9.70
CA MET A 131 1.63 -3.70 10.22
C MET A 131 0.19 -3.87 9.75
N MET A 132 -0.76 -3.87 10.65
CA MET A 132 -2.19 -3.84 10.34
C MET A 132 -2.62 -2.43 9.97
N VAL A 133 -3.19 -2.24 8.79
CA VAL A 133 -3.68 -0.92 8.33
C VAL A 133 -5.20 -0.83 8.47
N TYR A 134 -5.92 -1.85 8.02
CA TYR A 134 -7.35 -1.93 8.19
C TYR A 134 -7.69 -2.88 9.33
N ASP A 135 -7.83 -2.32 10.53
CA ASP A 135 -8.26 -3.08 11.71
C ASP A 135 -9.64 -3.69 11.49
N LYS A 136 -10.62 -2.93 10.99
CA LYS A 136 -11.91 -3.46 10.52
C LYS A 136 -11.87 -3.58 8.99
N PRO A 137 -12.09 -4.79 8.43
CA PRO A 137 -12.02 -4.98 6.98
C PRO A 137 -13.16 -4.27 6.25
N PRO A 138 -12.91 -3.68 5.06
CA PRO A 138 -13.92 -3.05 4.23
C PRO A 138 -14.71 -4.03 3.35
N PHE A 139 -14.57 -5.35 3.57
CA PHE A 139 -15.21 -6.37 2.75
C PHE A 139 -16.72 -6.23 2.79
N SER A 140 -17.33 -6.09 1.64
CA SER A 140 -18.77 -5.89 1.54
C SER A 140 -19.40 -6.61 0.35
N ILE A 141 -20.70 -6.83 0.50
CA ILE A 141 -21.61 -7.09 -0.61
C ILE A 141 -22.40 -5.81 -0.78
N VAL A 142 -22.40 -5.28 -2.01
CA VAL A 142 -23.12 -4.05 -2.34
C VAL A 142 -24.17 -4.38 -3.38
N GLY A 143 -25.41 -4.05 -3.06
CA GLY A 143 -26.57 -4.30 -3.91
C GLY A 143 -27.46 -3.07 -4.01
N ARG A 144 -28.65 -3.25 -4.63
CA ARG A 144 -29.65 -2.18 -4.77
C ARG A 144 -31.01 -2.64 -4.27
N LYS A 145 -31.72 -1.77 -3.52
CA LYS A 145 -33.10 -2.05 -3.06
C LYS A 145 -34.02 -2.27 -4.26
N SER A 146 -33.85 -1.49 -5.31
CA SER A 146 -34.61 -1.62 -6.57
C SER A 146 -34.37 -2.97 -7.29
N ARG A 147 -33.33 -3.72 -6.88
CA ARG A 147 -33.02 -5.07 -7.35
C ARG A 147 -33.40 -6.15 -6.32
N GLY A 148 -34.14 -5.76 -5.27
CA GLY A 148 -34.58 -6.64 -4.20
C GLY A 148 -33.49 -7.09 -3.23
N VAL A 149 -32.37 -6.33 -3.15
CA VAL A 149 -31.37 -6.53 -2.10
C VAL A 149 -31.70 -5.63 -0.91
N THR A 150 -31.67 -6.19 0.29
CA THR A 150 -31.95 -5.47 1.54
C THR A 150 -30.85 -5.75 2.55
N ALA A 151 -30.97 -5.22 3.78
CA ALA A 151 -30.07 -5.55 4.87
C ALA A 151 -30.24 -7.00 5.40
N ASP A 152 -31.33 -7.67 5.04
CA ASP A 152 -31.48 -9.09 5.34
C ASP A 152 -30.61 -9.92 4.39
N VAL A 153 -29.71 -10.74 4.96
CA VAL A 153 -28.83 -11.61 4.19
C VAL A 153 -29.58 -12.58 3.28
N LYS A 154 -30.80 -12.99 3.67
CA LYS A 154 -31.63 -13.87 2.85
C LYS A 154 -32.06 -13.23 1.52
N SER A 155 -32.06 -11.90 1.43
CA SER A 155 -32.32 -11.19 0.18
C SER A 155 -31.29 -11.47 -0.92
N LEU A 156 -30.14 -12.03 -0.57
CA LEU A 156 -29.08 -12.41 -1.50
C LEU A 156 -29.33 -13.74 -2.22
N GLU A 157 -30.20 -14.60 -1.67
CA GLU A 157 -30.52 -15.92 -2.24
C GLU A 157 -31.14 -15.77 -3.65
N GLY A 158 -30.63 -16.52 -4.58
CA GLY A 158 -31.08 -16.48 -5.99
C GLY A 158 -30.61 -15.26 -6.80
N LYS A 159 -29.86 -14.34 -6.22
CA LYS A 159 -29.36 -13.14 -6.90
C LYS A 159 -28.16 -13.44 -7.82
N LYS A 160 -27.96 -12.52 -8.77
CA LYS A 160 -26.84 -12.51 -9.70
C LYS A 160 -25.75 -11.55 -9.20
N PHE A 161 -24.54 -12.04 -9.04
CA PHE A 161 -23.43 -11.29 -8.49
C PHE A 161 -22.33 -11.05 -9.52
N GLY A 162 -21.77 -9.84 -9.53
CA GLY A 162 -20.51 -9.53 -10.17
C GLY A 162 -19.33 -9.75 -9.19
N ALA A 163 -18.43 -10.68 -9.50
CA ALA A 163 -17.35 -11.12 -8.64
C ALA A 163 -16.01 -11.10 -9.36
N PRO A 164 -15.16 -10.07 -9.15
CA PRO A 164 -13.80 -10.10 -9.70
C PRO A 164 -12.95 -11.17 -9.00
N ALA A 165 -12.27 -12.01 -9.78
CA ALA A 165 -11.53 -13.17 -9.25
C ALA A 165 -10.40 -12.78 -8.26
N ALA A 166 -9.78 -11.60 -8.43
CA ALA A 166 -8.71 -11.10 -7.55
C ALA A 166 -9.22 -10.27 -6.36
N ASP A 167 -10.55 -10.10 -6.20
CA ASP A 167 -11.15 -9.29 -5.15
C ASP A 167 -11.06 -9.97 -3.77
N ALA A 168 -10.57 -9.22 -2.78
CA ALA A 168 -10.42 -9.73 -1.43
C ALA A 168 -11.77 -9.95 -0.72
N ALA A 169 -12.79 -9.12 -1.00
CA ALA A 169 -14.13 -9.33 -0.43
C ALA A 169 -14.78 -10.59 -1.01
N PHE A 170 -14.64 -10.83 -2.31
CA PHE A 170 -15.10 -12.08 -2.91
C PHE A 170 -14.41 -13.30 -2.33
N ALA A 171 -13.12 -13.21 -2.01
CA ALA A 171 -12.38 -14.29 -1.36
C ALA A 171 -12.96 -14.69 0.02
N GLN A 172 -13.72 -13.80 0.69
CA GLN A 172 -14.35 -14.07 1.97
C GLN A 172 -15.81 -14.55 1.85
N TRP A 173 -16.35 -14.61 0.62
CA TRP A 173 -17.70 -15.11 0.38
C TRP A 173 -17.99 -16.49 1.02
N PRO A 174 -17.11 -17.49 0.91
CA PRO A 174 -17.35 -18.79 1.54
C PRO A 174 -17.56 -18.69 3.06
N ILE A 175 -16.80 -17.83 3.75
CA ILE A 175 -16.93 -17.62 5.19
C ILE A 175 -18.28 -16.93 5.48
N PHE A 176 -18.59 -15.84 4.75
CA PHE A 176 -19.82 -15.08 4.93
C PHE A 176 -21.07 -15.96 4.79
N LYS A 177 -21.15 -16.76 3.71
CA LYS A 177 -22.28 -17.65 3.49
C LYS A 177 -22.41 -18.73 4.57
N THR A 178 -21.28 -19.27 5.04
CA THR A 178 -21.27 -20.32 6.08
C THR A 178 -21.74 -19.77 7.41
N VAL A 179 -21.21 -18.62 7.85
CA VAL A 179 -21.60 -17.96 9.11
C VAL A 179 -23.08 -17.57 9.10
N ASN A 180 -23.58 -17.10 7.96
CA ASN A 180 -24.97 -16.64 7.82
C ASN A 180 -25.96 -17.73 7.34
N LYS A 181 -25.48 -18.96 7.17
CA LYS A 181 -26.30 -20.10 6.73
C LYS A 181 -27.11 -19.81 5.45
N LEU A 182 -26.43 -19.19 4.46
CA LEU A 182 -27.06 -18.83 3.19
C LEU A 182 -27.12 -20.05 2.24
N ASP A 183 -28.27 -20.21 1.59
CA ASP A 183 -28.40 -21.13 0.46
C ASP A 183 -27.96 -20.42 -0.83
N ASP A 184 -26.75 -20.75 -1.31
CA ASP A 184 -26.19 -20.21 -2.54
C ASP A 184 -26.45 -21.09 -3.78
N SER A 185 -27.26 -22.17 -3.65
CA SER A 185 -27.54 -23.12 -4.74
C SER A 185 -28.19 -22.47 -5.97
N LYS A 186 -28.94 -21.36 -5.78
CA LYS A 186 -29.62 -20.61 -6.85
C LYS A 186 -28.90 -19.33 -7.20
N MET A 187 -27.79 -18.99 -6.55
CA MET A 187 -27.00 -17.81 -6.86
C MET A 187 -26.22 -17.98 -8.15
N ARG A 188 -26.06 -16.88 -8.88
CA ARG A 188 -25.26 -16.84 -10.09
C ARG A 188 -24.09 -15.90 -9.87
N LEU A 189 -22.87 -16.45 -9.96
CA LEU A 189 -21.64 -15.68 -9.87
C LEU A 189 -21.11 -15.42 -11.28
N GLU A 190 -20.99 -14.17 -11.66
CA GLU A 190 -20.33 -13.77 -12.91
C GLU A 190 -18.94 -13.24 -12.59
N ASN A 191 -17.93 -13.83 -13.21
CA ASN A 191 -16.57 -13.30 -13.16
C ASN A 191 -16.51 -12.04 -14.02
N VAL A 192 -16.39 -10.88 -13.37
CA VAL A 192 -16.35 -9.58 -14.02
C VAL A 192 -15.03 -8.88 -13.74
N GLY A 193 -14.57 -8.02 -14.64
CA GLY A 193 -13.42 -7.17 -14.38
C GLY A 193 -13.77 -6.04 -13.41
N PHE A 194 -12.82 -5.58 -12.61
CA PHE A 194 -13.00 -4.43 -11.71
C PHE A 194 -13.56 -3.17 -12.39
N PRO A 195 -13.16 -2.79 -13.63
CA PRO A 195 -13.69 -1.57 -14.27
C PRO A 195 -15.18 -1.60 -14.57
N VAL A 196 -15.78 -2.79 -14.74
CA VAL A 196 -17.19 -2.95 -15.13
C VAL A 196 -18.09 -3.38 -13.96
N ARG A 197 -17.54 -3.70 -12.82
CA ARG A 197 -18.28 -4.19 -11.65
C ARG A 197 -19.41 -3.27 -11.22
N GLU A 198 -19.11 -2.03 -10.86
CA GLU A 198 -20.11 -1.04 -10.46
C GLU A 198 -20.99 -0.57 -11.63
N PRO A 199 -20.49 -0.37 -12.86
CA PRO A 199 -21.35 -0.16 -14.04
C PRO A 199 -22.44 -1.23 -14.22
N MET A 200 -22.10 -2.52 -14.11
CA MET A 200 -23.08 -3.61 -14.26
C MET A 200 -24.13 -3.62 -13.12
N LEU A 201 -23.73 -3.25 -11.89
CA LEU A 201 -24.69 -3.07 -10.80
C LEU A 201 -25.57 -1.83 -11.03
N ALA A 202 -25.00 -0.74 -11.50
CA ALA A 202 -25.74 0.49 -11.78
C ALA A 202 -26.77 0.29 -12.91
N SER A 203 -26.41 -0.46 -13.98
CA SER A 203 -27.33 -0.78 -15.10
C SER A 203 -28.34 -1.87 -14.74
N GLY A 204 -28.11 -2.64 -13.68
CA GLY A 204 -28.94 -3.78 -13.27
C GLY A 204 -28.64 -5.08 -14.03
N GLU A 205 -27.49 -5.18 -14.66
CA GLU A 205 -27.00 -6.42 -15.27
C GLU A 205 -26.64 -7.47 -14.22
N VAL A 206 -26.25 -7.01 -13.00
CA VAL A 206 -26.13 -7.81 -11.80
C VAL A 206 -26.95 -7.19 -10.67
N ASP A 207 -27.32 -7.99 -9.67
CA ASP A 207 -28.13 -7.56 -8.52
C ASP A 207 -27.27 -7.08 -7.35
N ALA A 208 -26.06 -7.63 -7.24
CA ALA A 208 -25.08 -7.27 -6.23
C ALA A 208 -23.66 -7.49 -6.75
N VAL A 209 -22.68 -6.90 -6.05
CA VAL A 209 -21.24 -7.06 -6.32
C VAL A 209 -20.48 -7.27 -5.02
N PHE A 210 -19.33 -7.94 -5.12
CA PHE A 210 -18.34 -7.96 -4.06
C PHE A 210 -17.38 -6.79 -4.23
N GLY A 211 -16.95 -6.20 -3.13
CA GLY A 211 -15.96 -5.12 -3.15
C GLY A 211 -15.69 -4.55 -1.77
N PHE A 212 -14.82 -3.56 -1.74
CA PHE A 212 -14.61 -2.75 -0.54
C PHE A 212 -15.70 -1.69 -0.44
N ALA A 213 -16.32 -1.58 0.74
CA ALA A 213 -17.44 -0.66 0.97
C ALA A 213 -17.12 0.78 0.51
N ASN A 214 -15.95 1.30 0.89
CA ASN A 214 -15.47 2.64 0.54
C ASN A 214 -15.28 2.83 -0.99
N SER A 215 -15.01 1.76 -1.74
CA SER A 215 -14.84 1.84 -3.20
C SER A 215 -16.17 1.69 -3.92
N SER A 216 -16.89 0.58 -3.66
CA SER A 216 -18.11 0.27 -4.40
C SER A 216 -19.25 1.25 -4.12
N PHE A 217 -19.46 1.64 -2.84
CA PHE A 217 -20.49 2.63 -2.49
C PHE A 217 -20.23 3.98 -3.17
N ILE A 218 -19.01 4.50 -3.03
CA ILE A 218 -18.66 5.81 -3.61
C ILE A 218 -18.72 5.78 -5.14
N ASN A 219 -18.28 4.69 -5.77
CA ASN A 219 -18.34 4.55 -7.21
C ASN A 219 -19.79 4.51 -7.74
N LEU A 220 -20.71 3.83 -7.05
CA LEU A 220 -22.14 3.81 -7.41
C LEU A 220 -22.77 5.19 -7.24
N LYS A 221 -22.54 5.84 -6.09
CA LYS A 221 -23.01 7.21 -5.84
C LYS A 221 -22.51 8.18 -6.90
N SER A 222 -21.23 8.12 -7.26
CA SER A 222 -20.63 8.98 -8.31
C SER A 222 -21.19 8.73 -9.70
N ARG A 223 -21.81 7.56 -9.93
CA ARG A 223 -22.51 7.20 -11.17
C ARG A 223 -23.98 7.59 -11.16
N GLY A 224 -24.46 8.27 -10.14
CA GLY A 224 -25.83 8.74 -10.02
C GLY A 224 -26.82 7.69 -9.50
N VAL A 225 -26.36 6.56 -8.96
CA VAL A 225 -27.26 5.66 -8.25
C VAL A 225 -27.71 6.35 -6.97
N PRO A 226 -29.04 6.47 -6.71
CA PRO A 226 -29.54 7.10 -5.49
C PRO A 226 -28.97 6.43 -4.24
N VAL A 227 -28.53 7.23 -3.28
CA VAL A 227 -27.88 6.71 -2.05
C VAL A 227 -28.82 5.81 -1.26
N ASP A 228 -30.11 6.14 -1.22
CA ASP A 228 -31.16 5.36 -0.56
C ASP A 228 -31.50 4.05 -1.26
N ASP A 229 -31.09 3.87 -2.52
CA ASP A 229 -31.19 2.62 -3.27
C ASP A 229 -29.96 1.71 -3.06
N ILE A 230 -28.83 2.25 -2.62
CA ILE A 230 -27.62 1.46 -2.39
C ILE A 230 -27.70 0.75 -1.03
N VAL A 231 -27.50 -0.55 -1.05
CA VAL A 231 -27.40 -1.40 0.16
C VAL A 231 -25.95 -1.85 0.29
N VAL A 232 -25.32 -1.52 1.41
CA VAL A 232 -23.96 -1.98 1.75
C VAL A 232 -24.07 -2.96 2.92
N MET A 233 -23.77 -4.23 2.68
CA MET A 233 -23.64 -5.25 3.69
C MET A 233 -22.17 -5.43 4.02
N LEU A 234 -21.68 -4.73 5.05
CA LEU A 234 -20.32 -4.90 5.53
C LEU A 234 -20.19 -6.25 6.22
N MET A 235 -19.39 -7.15 5.70
CA MET A 235 -19.33 -8.54 6.17
C MET A 235 -19.01 -8.66 7.66
N ALA A 236 -18.24 -7.71 8.21
CA ALA A 236 -17.92 -7.64 9.63
C ALA A 236 -19.18 -7.42 10.53
N ASP A 237 -20.22 -6.78 10.00
CA ASP A 237 -21.47 -6.55 10.74
C ASP A 237 -22.40 -7.78 10.70
N TYR A 238 -22.02 -8.80 9.93
CA TYR A 238 -22.73 -10.07 9.76
C TYR A 238 -21.88 -11.27 10.22
N GLY A 239 -21.06 -11.08 11.26
CA GLY A 239 -20.37 -12.16 11.95
C GLY A 239 -19.05 -12.62 11.30
N VAL A 240 -18.52 -11.88 10.32
CA VAL A 240 -17.20 -12.18 9.74
C VAL A 240 -16.12 -11.42 10.51
N GLU A 241 -15.52 -12.06 11.50
CA GLU A 241 -14.57 -11.47 12.46
C GLU A 241 -13.11 -11.49 11.92
N LEU A 242 -12.90 -11.01 10.71
CA LEU A 242 -11.60 -10.98 10.09
C LEU A 242 -10.89 -9.64 10.30
N TYR A 243 -9.60 -9.59 9.97
CA TYR A 243 -8.84 -8.37 9.76
C TYR A 243 -8.84 -7.99 8.28
N GLY A 244 -8.43 -6.74 7.97
CA GLY A 244 -8.35 -6.25 6.61
C GLY A 244 -6.93 -6.22 6.06
N ASN A 245 -6.58 -5.11 5.40
CA ASN A 245 -5.31 -4.96 4.72
C ASN A 245 -4.15 -4.63 5.67
N VAL A 246 -3.00 -5.19 5.32
CA VAL A 246 -1.73 -5.07 6.04
C VAL A 246 -0.62 -4.53 5.13
N ILE A 247 0.44 -4.02 5.74
CA ILE A 247 1.74 -3.93 5.08
C ILE A 247 2.40 -5.30 5.19
N MET A 248 2.75 -5.87 4.04
CA MET A 248 3.52 -7.11 3.92
C MET A 248 4.89 -6.82 3.32
N VAL A 249 5.90 -7.60 3.72
CA VAL A 249 7.29 -7.39 3.31
C VAL A 249 7.87 -8.68 2.74
N SER A 250 8.58 -8.58 1.61
CA SER A 250 9.21 -9.74 1.01
C SER A 250 10.23 -10.38 1.98
N PRO A 251 10.35 -11.71 2.01
CA PRO A 251 11.27 -12.40 2.91
C PRO A 251 12.71 -11.90 2.76
N LYS A 252 13.14 -11.67 1.51
CA LYS A 252 14.47 -11.17 1.20
C LYS A 252 14.69 -9.76 1.79
N PHE A 253 13.79 -8.82 1.52
CA PHE A 253 13.93 -7.44 2.01
C PHE A 253 13.90 -7.39 3.54
N MET A 254 13.04 -8.18 4.17
CA MET A 254 12.96 -8.27 5.63
C MET A 254 14.26 -8.79 6.26
N ALA A 255 14.89 -9.78 5.67
CA ALA A 255 16.14 -10.37 6.15
C ALA A 255 17.36 -9.47 5.91
N GLU A 256 17.47 -8.88 4.72
CA GLU A 256 18.65 -8.09 4.31
C GLU A 256 18.60 -6.64 4.81
N LYS A 257 17.40 -6.08 5.06
CA LYS A 257 17.18 -4.65 5.37
C LYS A 257 16.21 -4.43 6.53
N PRO A 258 16.39 -5.09 7.70
CA PRO A 258 15.45 -5.00 8.82
C PRO A 258 15.25 -3.56 9.33
N GLU A 259 16.31 -2.73 9.31
CA GLU A 259 16.19 -1.32 9.73
C GLU A 259 15.41 -0.47 8.71
N ALA A 260 15.51 -0.78 7.41
CA ALA A 260 14.67 -0.14 6.39
C ALA A 260 13.19 -0.49 6.59
N VAL A 261 12.86 -1.74 7.00
CA VAL A 261 11.50 -2.13 7.37
C VAL A 261 11.02 -1.30 8.57
N ARG A 262 11.82 -1.17 9.64
CA ARG A 262 11.45 -0.33 10.81
C ARG A 262 11.23 1.13 10.43
N GLY A 263 12.13 1.70 9.62
CA GLY A 263 12.02 3.06 9.11
C GLY A 263 10.77 3.27 8.26
N LEU A 264 10.45 2.30 7.38
CA LEU A 264 9.23 2.31 6.58
C LEU A 264 7.98 2.38 7.47
N LEU A 265 7.90 1.55 8.51
CA LEU A 265 6.74 1.52 9.40
C LEU A 265 6.62 2.79 10.25
N ARG A 266 7.75 3.40 10.69
CA ARG A 266 7.72 4.72 11.34
C ARG A 266 7.18 5.80 10.39
N ALA A 267 7.65 5.82 9.15
CA ALA A 267 7.19 6.77 8.14
C ALA A 267 5.70 6.59 7.82
N ILE A 268 5.23 5.35 7.66
CA ILE A 268 3.80 5.05 7.43
C ILE A 268 2.97 5.47 8.65
N THR A 269 3.42 5.22 9.87
CA THR A 269 2.70 5.64 11.09
C THR A 269 2.52 7.16 11.13
N LYS A 270 3.59 7.93 10.86
CA LYS A 270 3.50 9.40 10.75
C LYS A 270 2.54 9.83 9.64
N SER A 271 2.60 9.15 8.49
CA SER A 271 1.73 9.41 7.34
C SER A 271 0.26 9.23 7.68
N VAL A 272 -0.08 8.12 8.35
CA VAL A 272 -1.46 7.84 8.77
C VAL A 272 -1.95 8.89 9.76
N LYS A 273 -1.15 9.25 10.76
CA LYS A 273 -1.50 10.32 11.73
C LYS A 273 -1.73 11.65 11.05
N GLU A 274 -0.87 12.05 10.12
CA GLU A 274 -1.02 13.28 9.34
C GLU A 274 -2.26 13.24 8.44
N THR A 275 -2.53 12.09 7.82
CA THR A 275 -3.71 11.90 6.96
C THR A 275 -5.01 11.97 7.77
N VAL A 276 -5.04 11.44 8.99
CA VAL A 276 -6.17 11.54 9.92
C VAL A 276 -6.40 13.01 10.32
N ALA A 277 -5.32 13.74 10.62
CA ALA A 277 -5.38 15.15 11.00
C ALA A 277 -5.75 16.06 9.81
N ASN A 278 -5.36 15.71 8.59
CA ASN A 278 -5.55 16.54 7.41
C ASN A 278 -5.97 15.69 6.19
N PRO A 279 -7.20 15.16 6.18
CA PRO A 279 -7.69 14.32 5.09
C PRO A 279 -7.86 15.09 3.76
N ASP A 280 -8.08 16.40 3.81
CA ASP A 280 -8.19 17.25 2.62
C ASP A 280 -6.88 17.29 1.83
N LEU A 281 -5.74 17.45 2.51
CA LEU A 281 -4.43 17.30 1.88
C LEU A 281 -4.25 15.88 1.31
N GLY A 282 -4.65 14.86 2.07
CA GLY A 282 -4.59 13.47 1.61
C GLY A 282 -5.32 13.26 0.27
N ALA A 283 -6.54 13.79 0.14
CA ALA A 283 -7.30 13.72 -1.10
C ALA A 283 -6.61 14.45 -2.26
N GLN A 284 -6.04 15.65 -2.00
CA GLN A 284 -5.28 16.40 -3.01
C GLN A 284 -4.05 15.62 -3.52
N LEU A 285 -3.37 14.87 -2.66
CA LEU A 285 -2.23 14.04 -3.06
C LEU A 285 -2.65 12.89 -3.98
N VAL A 286 -3.84 12.34 -3.76
CA VAL A 286 -4.41 11.32 -4.67
C VAL A 286 -4.62 11.91 -6.05
N ILE A 287 -5.18 13.13 -6.16
CA ILE A 287 -5.42 13.81 -7.45
C ILE A 287 -4.12 14.06 -8.22
N LYS A 288 -3.01 14.37 -7.53
CA LYS A 288 -1.68 14.48 -8.18
C LYS A 288 -1.22 13.19 -8.88
N ARG A 289 -1.77 12.04 -8.50
CA ARG A 289 -1.43 10.70 -9.03
C ARG A 289 -2.53 10.11 -9.90
N ASN A 290 -3.72 10.71 -9.88
CA ASN A 290 -4.91 10.26 -10.61
C ASN A 290 -5.71 11.49 -11.06
N ASP A 291 -5.34 12.03 -12.20
CA ASP A 291 -5.86 13.29 -12.76
C ASP A 291 -7.32 13.23 -13.23
N VAL A 292 -7.87 12.03 -13.42
CA VAL A 292 -9.29 11.83 -13.78
C VAL A 292 -10.20 11.76 -12.54
N ALA A 293 -9.64 11.64 -11.34
CA ALA A 293 -10.41 11.61 -10.11
C ALA A 293 -10.86 13.02 -9.69
N LYS A 294 -11.88 13.08 -8.82
CA LYS A 294 -12.41 14.34 -8.26
C LYS A 294 -12.08 14.40 -6.79
N VAL A 295 -11.52 15.54 -6.36
CA VAL A 295 -11.02 15.69 -4.98
C VAL A 295 -12.11 15.46 -3.93
N GLU A 296 -13.34 15.93 -4.16
CA GLU A 296 -14.47 15.74 -3.25
C GLU A 296 -14.87 14.25 -3.12
N VAL A 297 -14.76 13.48 -4.20
CA VAL A 297 -15.06 12.04 -4.23
C VAL A 297 -13.98 11.28 -3.46
N GLU A 298 -12.71 11.62 -3.69
CA GLU A 298 -11.60 10.95 -3.02
C GLU A 298 -11.50 11.34 -1.55
N LEU A 299 -11.91 12.57 -1.18
CA LEU A 299 -12.02 13.00 0.20
C LEU A 299 -13.11 12.22 0.95
N GLU A 300 -14.29 12.06 0.36
CA GLU A 300 -15.38 11.26 0.95
C GLU A 300 -14.95 9.80 1.15
N ARG A 301 -14.30 9.21 0.14
CA ARG A 301 -13.74 7.85 0.19
C ARG A 301 -12.70 7.70 1.28
N LEU A 302 -11.79 8.66 1.39
CA LEU A 302 -10.75 8.68 2.42
C LEU A 302 -11.36 8.79 3.83
N LYS A 303 -12.28 9.73 4.05
CA LYS A 303 -12.95 9.89 5.35
C LYS A 303 -13.68 8.62 5.76
N MET A 304 -14.43 8.00 4.84
CA MET A 304 -15.08 6.72 5.09
C MET A 304 -14.08 5.62 5.50
N THR A 305 -12.93 5.55 4.82
CA THR A 305 -11.88 4.57 5.15
C THR A 305 -11.27 4.83 6.52
N LEU A 306 -10.93 6.10 6.80
CA LEU A 306 -10.34 6.47 8.09
C LEU A 306 -11.28 6.12 9.24
N GLU A 307 -12.55 6.47 9.12
CA GLU A 307 -13.55 6.27 10.16
C GLU A 307 -13.91 4.80 10.36
N GLN A 308 -14.15 4.06 9.27
CA GLN A 308 -14.70 2.70 9.36
C GLN A 308 -13.63 1.61 9.48
N ASN A 309 -12.44 1.82 8.93
CA ASN A 309 -11.45 0.76 8.78
C ASN A 309 -10.15 1.01 9.57
N VAL A 310 -9.72 2.27 9.68
CA VAL A 310 -8.43 2.64 10.28
C VAL A 310 -8.60 3.03 11.75
N MET A 311 -9.48 4.01 12.02
CA MET A 311 -9.65 4.62 13.34
C MET A 311 -10.76 3.94 14.15
N THR A 312 -10.66 2.60 14.27
CA THR A 312 -11.61 1.82 15.06
C THR A 312 -11.47 2.09 16.56
N PRO A 313 -12.46 1.75 17.39
CA PRO A 313 -12.35 1.84 18.84
C PRO A 313 -11.12 1.12 19.39
N TRP A 314 -10.76 -0.05 18.82
CA TRP A 314 -9.57 -0.80 19.24
C TRP A 314 -8.28 -0.02 18.94
N VAL A 315 -8.14 0.52 17.74
CA VAL A 315 -6.97 1.33 17.34
C VAL A 315 -6.84 2.58 18.19
N LYS A 316 -7.94 3.27 18.49
CA LYS A 316 -7.93 4.45 19.38
C LYS A 316 -7.45 4.12 20.79
N ALA A 317 -7.78 2.94 21.29
CA ALA A 317 -7.37 2.50 22.62
C ALA A 317 -5.96 1.89 22.68
N ASN A 318 -5.51 1.20 21.61
CA ASN A 318 -4.29 0.37 21.64
C ASN A 318 -3.18 0.86 20.69
N GLY A 319 -3.48 1.87 19.85
CA GLY A 319 -2.55 2.38 18.84
C GLY A 319 -2.64 1.65 17.51
N PHE A 320 -2.19 2.34 16.45
CA PHE A 320 -2.22 1.88 15.08
C PHE A 320 -1.21 0.76 14.79
N GLY A 321 -1.54 -0.13 13.88
CA GLY A 321 -0.61 -1.08 13.27
C GLY A 321 -0.50 -2.44 13.95
N GLY A 322 -1.01 -2.60 15.18
CA GLY A 322 -1.01 -3.87 15.90
C GLY A 322 -2.27 -4.71 15.66
N ILE A 323 -2.34 -5.85 16.35
CA ILE A 323 -3.49 -6.76 16.34
C ILE A 323 -3.89 -7.14 17.78
N ASP A 324 -5.15 -7.45 17.99
CA ASP A 324 -5.62 -8.21 19.15
C ASP A 324 -5.39 -9.70 18.92
N LYS A 325 -4.61 -10.35 19.77
CA LYS A 325 -4.22 -11.75 19.59
C LYS A 325 -5.42 -12.70 19.59
N ALA A 326 -6.37 -12.49 20.51
CA ALA A 326 -7.55 -13.35 20.59
C ALA A 326 -8.45 -13.21 19.35
N ARG A 327 -8.60 -11.98 18.83
CA ARG A 327 -9.30 -11.74 17.56
C ARG A 327 -8.54 -12.35 16.39
N TRP A 328 -7.21 -12.29 16.38
CA TRP A 328 -6.39 -12.93 15.34
C TRP A 328 -6.60 -14.44 15.31
N GLU A 329 -6.60 -15.10 16.45
CA GLU A 329 -6.88 -16.53 16.57
C GLU A 329 -8.27 -16.87 16.01
N ARG A 330 -9.31 -16.12 16.40
CA ARG A 330 -10.66 -16.29 15.85
C ARG A 330 -10.74 -16.06 14.36
N ALA A 331 -9.98 -15.08 13.83
CA ALA A 331 -9.92 -14.84 12.39
C ALA A 331 -9.32 -16.06 11.64
N VAL A 332 -8.24 -16.64 12.14
CA VAL A 332 -7.64 -17.86 11.57
C VAL A 332 -8.62 -19.05 11.68
N GLU A 333 -9.34 -19.17 12.78
CA GLU A 333 -10.39 -20.18 12.93
C GLU A 333 -11.51 -20.02 11.92
N GLN A 334 -12.00 -18.80 11.70
CA GLN A 334 -13.03 -18.53 10.69
C GLN A 334 -12.56 -18.85 9.27
N ILE A 335 -11.30 -18.55 8.93
CA ILE A 335 -10.74 -18.98 7.64
C ILE A 335 -10.81 -20.51 7.52
N GLY A 336 -10.49 -21.23 8.59
CA GLY A 336 -10.57 -22.70 8.68
C GLY A 336 -11.96 -23.29 8.48
N LEU A 337 -13.05 -22.51 8.60
CA LEU A 337 -14.42 -23.00 8.33
C LEU A 337 -14.60 -23.39 6.85
N THR A 338 -13.82 -22.81 5.96
CA THR A 338 -14.00 -22.94 4.49
C THR A 338 -12.72 -23.19 3.74
N PHE A 339 -11.58 -23.23 4.44
CA PHE A 339 -10.26 -23.52 3.90
C PHE A 339 -9.56 -24.57 4.74
N THR A 340 -9.16 -25.66 4.12
CA THR A 340 -8.42 -26.74 4.79
C THR A 340 -6.94 -26.38 4.80
N PHE A 341 -6.43 -25.99 5.97
CA PHE A 341 -5.02 -25.69 6.14
C PHE A 341 -4.17 -26.98 6.05
N LYS A 342 -3.03 -26.87 5.33
CA LYS A 342 -1.96 -27.88 5.37
C LYS A 342 -1.15 -27.77 6.66
N ASP A 343 -0.91 -26.52 7.12
CA ASP A 343 -0.24 -26.17 8.38
C ASP A 343 -0.88 -24.91 8.98
N LYS A 344 -1.92 -25.09 9.81
CA LYS A 344 -2.65 -24.00 10.46
C LYS A 344 -1.74 -23.13 11.32
N ALA A 345 -0.77 -23.71 12.02
CA ALA A 345 0.14 -22.96 12.90
C ALA A 345 1.03 -22.02 12.07
N LYS A 346 1.61 -22.51 10.98
CA LYS A 346 2.42 -21.71 10.05
C LYS A 346 1.60 -20.66 9.33
N ALA A 347 0.37 -20.97 8.95
CA ALA A 347 -0.55 -20.01 8.34
C ALA A 347 -0.91 -18.89 9.33
N GLY A 348 -1.19 -19.23 10.59
CA GLY A 348 -1.50 -18.28 11.66
C GLY A 348 -0.32 -17.38 12.07
N ASP A 349 0.93 -17.83 11.84
CA ASP A 349 2.16 -17.05 12.03
C ASP A 349 2.42 -16.07 10.85
N ALA A 350 1.37 -15.51 10.27
CA ALA A 350 1.47 -14.58 9.14
C ALA A 350 1.76 -13.14 9.57
N PHE A 351 1.56 -12.77 10.83
CA PHE A 351 1.76 -11.43 11.35
C PHE A 351 2.91 -11.39 12.37
N VAL A 352 3.81 -10.41 12.21
CA VAL A 352 4.91 -10.15 13.15
C VAL A 352 4.91 -8.67 13.54
N ASP A 353 4.97 -8.39 14.83
CA ASP A 353 4.91 -7.04 15.42
C ASP A 353 6.28 -6.46 15.79
N THR A 354 7.34 -7.24 15.63
CA THR A 354 8.72 -6.90 16.07
C THR A 354 9.33 -5.70 15.32
N PHE A 355 8.74 -5.31 14.21
CA PHE A 355 9.15 -4.14 13.41
C PHE A 355 8.32 -2.89 13.70
N LEU A 356 7.22 -3.01 14.44
CA LEU A 356 6.35 -1.88 14.74
C LEU A 356 7.09 -0.81 15.55
N PRO A 357 6.80 0.48 15.32
CA PRO A 357 7.23 1.55 16.22
C PRO A 357 6.76 1.32 17.65
N ALA A 358 7.40 1.97 18.61
CA ALA A 358 6.97 1.91 20.01
C ALA A 358 5.49 2.29 20.16
N SER A 359 4.80 1.69 21.13
CA SER A 359 3.36 1.90 21.33
C SER A 359 2.99 3.40 21.44
N ALA A 360 3.81 4.18 22.16
CA ALA A 360 3.61 5.62 22.31
C ALA A 360 3.66 6.42 20.98
N GLU A 361 4.36 5.92 19.97
CA GLU A 361 4.45 6.56 18.66
C GLU A 361 3.22 6.26 17.78
N ARG A 362 2.46 5.19 18.12
CA ARG A 362 1.33 4.67 17.34
C ARG A 362 -0.04 5.14 17.81
N VAL A 363 -0.13 5.82 18.96
CA VAL A 363 -1.37 6.45 19.46
C VAL A 363 -1.64 7.77 18.73
N PHE A 364 -2.93 8.15 18.60
CA PHE A 364 -3.39 9.35 17.91
C PHE A 364 -3.68 10.50 18.85
#